data_de7d971cb2065d6ef3984a8009af634f
#
_entry.id   de7d971cb2065d6ef3984a8009af634f
#
_cell.length_a   1.000
_cell.length_b   1.000
_cell.length_c   1.000
_cell.angle_alpha   90.00
_cell.angle_beta   90.00
_cell.angle_gamma   90.00
#
_symmetry.space_group_name_H-M   'P 1'
#
loop_
_entity.id
_entity.type
_entity.pdbx_description
1 polymer ?
#
loop_
_entity_poly.entity_id
_entity_poly.type
_entity_poly.pdbx_seq_one_letter_code
_entity_poly.pdbx_strand_id
1 'polypeptide(L)'
;NKMDILGADFYNAVDQIRTRLGKNAIVLQLPIGKEDDFQGIIDLMEMKAYIYNDDKGDDISITDIPADMADDAELYRSELVEKICELDDELMMMYLEDEIPEVDQLKAVLRKATCECTAVPVCCGSAYRNKGVQKLLDAILEYMPAPTDIPSIKGTDMDGNEVERHSSDDEPFSALAFKIMADPFVGKLAFFRVYSGVLESGSYVYNSVKGKKERI
;
A
#
# COMPACT_ATOMS: atom_id res chain seq x y z
N ASN A 1 5.81 6.62 -8.62
CA ASN A 1 6.48 7.80 -8.09
C ASN A 1 7.35 8.47 -9.18
N LYS A 2 7.63 9.76 -8.98
CA LYS A 2 8.46 10.55 -9.89
C LYS A 2 7.83 10.80 -11.26
N MET A 3 6.52 11.05 -11.28
CA MET A 3 5.79 11.37 -12.53
C MET A 3 6.22 12.71 -13.16
N ASP A 4 6.91 13.55 -12.39
CA ASP A 4 7.46 14.87 -12.76
C ASP A 4 8.87 14.84 -13.40
N ILE A 5 9.46 13.66 -13.57
CA ILE A 5 10.84 13.53 -14.11
C ILE A 5 10.78 13.20 -15.59
N LEU A 6 11.75 13.71 -16.35
CA LEU A 6 11.94 13.40 -17.78
C LEU A 6 12.02 11.88 -17.99
N GLY A 7 11.24 11.36 -18.92
CA GLY A 7 11.14 9.93 -19.23
C GLY A 7 10.16 9.16 -18.33
N ALA A 8 9.36 9.86 -17.52
CA ALA A 8 8.30 9.21 -16.73
C ALA A 8 7.25 8.57 -17.66
N ASP A 9 7.04 7.26 -17.47
CA ASP A 9 6.06 6.49 -18.24
C ASP A 9 5.31 5.54 -17.30
N PHE A 10 4.09 5.94 -16.94
CA PHE A 10 3.22 5.20 -16.04
C PHE A 10 2.81 3.84 -16.62
N TYR A 11 2.38 3.85 -17.86
CA TYR A 11 1.81 2.65 -18.52
C TYR A 11 2.88 1.58 -18.71
N ASN A 12 4.08 1.98 -19.14
CA ASN A 12 5.21 1.08 -19.23
C ASN A 12 5.62 0.53 -17.84
N ALA A 13 5.55 1.34 -16.79
CA ALA A 13 5.85 0.87 -15.43
C ALA A 13 4.83 -0.19 -14.96
N VAL A 14 3.53 0.00 -15.23
CA VAL A 14 2.48 -0.99 -14.94
C VAL A 14 2.71 -2.27 -15.73
N ASP A 15 2.99 -2.17 -17.03
CA ASP A 15 3.29 -3.34 -17.87
C ASP A 15 4.50 -4.12 -17.33
N GLN A 16 5.56 -3.44 -16.90
CA GLN A 16 6.72 -4.11 -16.32
C GLN A 16 6.40 -4.80 -14.98
N ILE A 17 5.50 -4.27 -14.16
CA ILE A 17 5.03 -4.96 -12.95
C ILE A 17 4.34 -6.27 -13.34
N ARG A 18 3.49 -6.24 -14.35
CA ARG A 18 2.77 -7.42 -14.85
C ARG A 18 3.70 -8.44 -15.49
N THR A 19 4.56 -8.00 -16.41
CA THR A 19 5.38 -8.89 -17.25
C THR A 19 6.66 -9.38 -16.56
N ARG A 20 7.40 -8.50 -15.86
CA ARG A 20 8.68 -8.85 -15.24
C ARG A 20 8.54 -9.39 -13.83
N LEU A 21 7.58 -8.88 -13.05
CA LEU A 21 7.36 -9.31 -11.68
C LEU A 21 6.27 -10.38 -11.57
N GLY A 22 5.51 -10.63 -12.64
CA GLY A 22 4.41 -11.60 -12.65
C GLY A 22 3.33 -11.29 -11.61
N LYS A 23 3.09 -10.00 -11.32
CA LYS A 23 2.13 -9.57 -10.30
C LYS A 23 0.84 -9.10 -10.93
N ASN A 24 -0.28 -9.40 -10.26
CA ASN A 24 -1.59 -8.88 -10.60
C ASN A 24 -1.68 -7.41 -10.19
N ALA A 25 -1.22 -6.52 -11.07
CA ALA A 25 -1.23 -5.08 -10.86
C ALA A 25 -2.61 -4.51 -11.20
N ILE A 26 -3.27 -3.94 -10.20
CA ILE A 26 -4.59 -3.30 -10.32
C ILE A 26 -4.40 -1.79 -10.28
N VAL A 27 -4.68 -1.13 -11.39
CA VAL A 27 -4.49 0.32 -11.54
C VAL A 27 -5.63 1.05 -10.85
N LEU A 28 -5.32 1.83 -9.80
CA LEU A 28 -6.30 2.65 -9.08
C LEU A 28 -6.40 4.08 -9.62
N GLN A 29 -5.34 4.55 -10.27
CA GLN A 29 -5.22 5.95 -10.66
C GLN A 29 -4.55 6.08 -12.02
N LEU A 30 -4.96 7.09 -12.79
CA LEU A 30 -4.27 7.51 -14.00
C LEU A 30 -3.61 8.86 -13.79
N PRO A 31 -2.42 9.09 -14.37
CA PRO A 31 -1.77 10.40 -14.30
C PRO A 31 -2.43 11.41 -15.24
N ILE A 32 -2.61 12.64 -14.80
CA ILE A 32 -2.99 13.78 -15.65
C ILE A 32 -1.71 14.52 -16.01
N GLY A 33 -1.31 14.39 -17.27
CA GLY A 33 -0.01 14.86 -17.76
C GLY A 33 1.16 13.95 -17.34
N LYS A 34 2.35 14.32 -17.78
CA LYS A 34 3.61 13.63 -17.46
C LYS A 34 4.75 14.64 -17.43
N GLU A 35 5.86 14.27 -16.78
CA GLU A 35 7.05 15.10 -16.70
C GLU A 35 6.70 16.50 -16.13
N ASP A 36 7.15 17.58 -16.76
CA ASP A 36 6.87 18.96 -16.31
C ASP A 36 5.37 19.30 -16.37
N ASP A 37 4.59 18.61 -17.21
CA ASP A 37 3.14 18.80 -17.35
C ASP A 37 2.32 17.93 -16.39
N PHE A 38 2.95 17.21 -15.46
CA PHE A 38 2.23 16.41 -14.48
C PHE A 38 1.46 17.30 -13.50
N GLN A 39 0.13 17.32 -13.64
CA GLN A 39 -0.77 18.22 -12.91
C GLN A 39 -1.55 17.52 -11.81
N GLY A 40 -1.79 16.21 -11.94
CA GLY A 40 -2.68 15.53 -11.02
C GLY A 40 -2.91 14.07 -11.34
N ILE A 41 -3.97 13.54 -10.77
CA ILE A 41 -4.38 12.15 -10.94
C ILE A 41 -5.88 12.03 -11.15
N ILE A 42 -6.30 11.01 -11.88
CA ILE A 42 -7.69 10.52 -11.91
C ILE A 42 -7.79 9.36 -10.95
N ASP A 43 -8.71 9.42 -10.01
CA ASP A 43 -9.07 8.30 -9.15
C ASP A 43 -10.15 7.45 -9.84
N LEU A 44 -9.81 6.22 -10.19
CA LEU A 44 -10.70 5.32 -10.92
C LEU A 44 -11.77 4.68 -10.03
N MET A 45 -11.61 4.67 -8.70
CA MET A 45 -12.68 4.23 -7.80
C MET A 45 -13.78 5.27 -7.70
N GLU A 46 -13.43 6.52 -7.58
CA GLU A 46 -14.36 7.65 -7.40
C GLU A 46 -14.78 8.29 -8.72
N MET A 47 -14.06 8.03 -9.83
CA MET A 47 -14.22 8.68 -11.14
C MET A 47 -14.16 10.20 -11.02
N LYS A 48 -13.12 10.69 -10.33
CA LYS A 48 -12.85 12.12 -10.12
C LYS A 48 -11.39 12.45 -10.41
N ALA A 49 -11.16 13.68 -10.85
CA ALA A 49 -9.83 14.22 -11.07
C ALA A 49 -9.38 15.06 -9.85
N TYR A 50 -8.16 14.84 -9.41
CA TYR A 50 -7.47 15.59 -8.35
C TYR A 50 -6.36 16.40 -9.00
N ILE A 51 -6.60 17.71 -9.16
CA ILE A 51 -5.68 18.67 -9.79
C ILE A 51 -4.93 19.43 -8.71
N TYR A 52 -3.62 19.46 -8.81
CA TYR A 52 -2.75 20.20 -7.90
C TYR A 52 -2.41 21.54 -8.51
N ASN A 53 -2.93 22.63 -7.91
CA ASN A 53 -2.86 23.98 -8.45
C ASN A 53 -1.54 24.69 -8.13
N ASP A 54 -0.75 24.12 -7.22
CA ASP A 54 0.53 24.68 -6.78
C ASP A 54 1.69 23.67 -6.88
N ASP A 55 2.91 24.18 -6.78
CA ASP A 55 4.11 23.34 -6.83
C ASP A 55 4.40 22.56 -5.52
N LYS A 56 3.68 22.88 -4.44
CA LYS A 56 3.84 22.24 -3.13
C LYS A 56 2.86 21.11 -2.89
N GLY A 57 1.82 20.98 -3.75
CA GLY A 57 0.77 20.00 -3.64
C GLY A 57 -0.15 20.18 -2.44
N ASP A 58 -0.28 21.44 -1.97
CA ASP A 58 -1.14 21.80 -0.84
C ASP A 58 -2.53 22.26 -1.30
N ASP A 59 -2.62 22.87 -2.48
CA ASP A 59 -3.87 23.35 -3.09
C ASP A 59 -4.39 22.32 -4.10
N ILE A 60 -5.45 21.61 -3.71
CA ILE A 60 -6.02 20.50 -4.49
C ILE A 60 -7.45 20.84 -4.89
N SER A 61 -7.74 20.82 -6.19
CA SER A 61 -9.08 20.91 -6.74
C SER A 61 -9.59 19.52 -7.11
N ILE A 62 -10.76 19.14 -6.61
CA ILE A 62 -11.46 17.92 -7.02
C ILE A 62 -12.48 18.31 -8.09
N THR A 63 -12.32 17.78 -9.28
CA THR A 63 -13.14 18.11 -10.45
C THR A 63 -13.66 16.89 -11.16
N ASP A 64 -14.50 17.09 -12.15
CA ASP A 64 -14.82 16.06 -13.11
C ASP A 64 -13.60 15.72 -13.98
N ILE A 65 -13.57 14.52 -14.54
CA ILE A 65 -12.47 14.06 -15.37
C ILE A 65 -12.37 14.96 -16.62
N PRO A 66 -11.15 15.39 -17.02
CA PRO A 66 -10.96 16.14 -18.25
C PRO A 66 -11.53 15.40 -19.46
N ALA A 67 -12.20 16.15 -20.36
CA ALA A 67 -12.93 15.55 -21.48
C ALA A 67 -12.03 14.74 -22.43
N ASP A 68 -10.77 15.14 -22.57
CA ASP A 68 -9.75 14.44 -23.37
C ASP A 68 -9.24 13.14 -22.74
N MET A 69 -9.53 12.91 -21.47
CA MET A 69 -9.18 11.69 -20.73
C MET A 69 -10.39 10.84 -20.34
N ALA A 70 -11.61 11.26 -20.69
CA ALA A 70 -12.84 10.58 -20.29
C ALA A 70 -12.90 9.14 -20.82
N ASP A 71 -12.61 8.94 -22.09
CA ASP A 71 -12.64 7.61 -22.73
C ASP A 71 -11.59 6.66 -22.11
N ASP A 72 -10.39 7.16 -21.86
CA ASP A 72 -9.34 6.38 -21.21
C ASP A 72 -9.73 6.03 -19.75
N ALA A 73 -10.30 6.97 -19.02
CA ALA A 73 -10.74 6.74 -17.65
C ALA A 73 -11.86 5.68 -17.58
N GLU A 74 -12.82 5.73 -18.49
CA GLU A 74 -13.88 4.72 -18.59
C GLU A 74 -13.31 3.32 -18.94
N LEU A 75 -12.37 3.25 -19.88
CA LEU A 75 -11.70 2.00 -20.23
C LEU A 75 -10.96 1.39 -19.03
N TYR A 76 -10.15 2.20 -18.35
CA TYR A 76 -9.40 1.74 -17.18
C TYR A 76 -10.30 1.46 -15.97
N ARG A 77 -11.42 2.18 -15.84
CA ARG A 77 -12.45 1.86 -14.83
C ARG A 77 -13.05 0.49 -15.07
N SER A 78 -13.41 0.18 -16.33
CA SER A 78 -13.95 -1.13 -16.69
C SER A 78 -12.93 -2.24 -16.42
N GLU A 79 -11.65 -2.05 -16.80
CA GLU A 79 -10.56 -3.00 -16.48
C GLU A 79 -10.38 -3.17 -14.95
N LEU A 80 -10.48 -2.09 -14.19
CA LEU A 80 -10.38 -2.12 -12.74
C LEU A 80 -11.49 -2.97 -12.10
N VAL A 81 -12.75 -2.74 -12.52
CA VAL A 81 -13.91 -3.48 -11.99
C VAL A 81 -13.79 -4.96 -12.34
N GLU A 82 -13.53 -5.28 -13.61
CA GLU A 82 -13.34 -6.66 -14.09
C GLU A 82 -12.28 -7.39 -13.26
N LYS A 83 -11.09 -6.80 -13.11
CA LYS A 83 -9.99 -7.41 -12.36
C LYS A 83 -10.29 -7.60 -10.86
N ILE A 84 -11.07 -6.73 -10.26
CA ILE A 84 -11.49 -6.91 -8.86
C ILE A 84 -12.56 -8.01 -8.78
N CYS A 85 -13.51 -8.05 -9.71
CA CYS A 85 -14.53 -9.09 -9.76
C CYS A 85 -13.91 -10.50 -9.97
N GLU A 86 -12.83 -10.61 -10.75
CA GLU A 86 -12.08 -11.88 -10.90
C GLU A 86 -11.49 -12.44 -9.57
N LEU A 87 -11.43 -11.63 -8.51
CA LEU A 87 -10.87 -12.01 -7.20
C LEU A 87 -11.93 -12.54 -6.23
N ASP A 88 -13.21 -12.47 -6.59
CA ASP A 88 -14.32 -12.87 -5.71
C ASP A 88 -15.50 -13.44 -6.52
N ASP A 89 -15.91 -14.64 -6.21
CA ASP A 89 -16.94 -15.37 -6.96
C ASP A 89 -18.31 -14.66 -6.96
N GLU A 90 -18.67 -13.98 -5.86
CA GLU A 90 -19.95 -13.28 -5.74
C GLU A 90 -19.95 -12.02 -6.62
N LEU A 91 -18.87 -11.22 -6.57
CA LEU A 91 -18.73 -10.05 -7.42
C LEU A 91 -18.64 -10.43 -8.91
N MET A 92 -18.00 -11.56 -9.20
CA MET A 92 -17.92 -12.06 -10.59
C MET A 92 -19.29 -12.45 -11.12
N MET A 93 -20.14 -13.06 -10.30
CA MET A 93 -21.52 -13.37 -10.72
C MET A 93 -22.34 -12.10 -10.99
N MET A 94 -22.24 -11.07 -10.15
CA MET A 94 -22.89 -9.77 -10.37
C MET A 94 -22.42 -9.15 -11.69
N TYR A 95 -21.11 -9.14 -11.92
CA TYR A 95 -20.51 -8.58 -13.14
C TYR A 95 -20.98 -9.29 -14.43
N LEU A 96 -21.15 -10.63 -14.37
CA LEU A 96 -21.66 -11.42 -15.51
C LEU A 96 -23.15 -11.22 -15.78
N GLU A 97 -23.89 -10.73 -14.79
CA GLU A 97 -25.30 -10.35 -14.90
C GLU A 97 -25.50 -8.86 -15.28
N ASP A 98 -24.42 -8.18 -15.71
CA ASP A 98 -24.37 -6.75 -16.04
C ASP A 98 -24.69 -5.84 -14.83
N GLU A 99 -24.52 -6.34 -13.59
CA GLU A 99 -24.62 -5.55 -12.37
C GLU A 99 -23.24 -5.08 -11.94
N ILE A 100 -23.05 -3.75 -11.89
CA ILE A 100 -21.79 -3.16 -11.43
C ILE A 100 -21.79 -3.12 -9.89
N PRO A 101 -20.81 -3.79 -9.22
CA PRO A 101 -20.73 -3.75 -7.76
C PRO A 101 -20.51 -2.33 -7.22
N GLU A 102 -21.02 -2.07 -6.05
CA GLU A 102 -20.81 -0.81 -5.34
C GLU A 102 -19.33 -0.61 -5.00
N VAL A 103 -18.89 0.66 -4.91
CA VAL A 103 -17.48 1.00 -4.65
C VAL A 103 -16.95 0.37 -3.36
N ASP A 104 -17.78 0.31 -2.33
CA ASP A 104 -17.41 -0.29 -1.03
C ASP A 104 -17.18 -1.81 -1.12
N GLN A 105 -17.94 -2.51 -1.97
CA GLN A 105 -17.75 -3.93 -2.24
C GLN A 105 -16.43 -4.17 -2.99
N LEU A 106 -16.15 -3.36 -4.03
CA LEU A 106 -14.88 -3.40 -4.76
C LEU A 106 -13.69 -3.13 -3.84
N LYS A 107 -13.78 -2.13 -2.95
CA LYS A 107 -12.74 -1.80 -1.98
C LYS A 107 -12.50 -2.96 -0.99
N ALA A 108 -13.55 -3.58 -0.51
CA ALA A 108 -13.44 -4.71 0.44
C ALA A 108 -12.73 -5.92 -0.19
N VAL A 109 -13.09 -6.29 -1.42
CA VAL A 109 -12.45 -7.39 -2.15
C VAL A 109 -10.99 -7.07 -2.46
N LEU A 110 -10.70 -5.85 -2.94
CA LEU A 110 -9.33 -5.43 -3.23
C LEU A 110 -8.46 -5.40 -1.96
N ARG A 111 -9.01 -4.95 -0.82
CA ARG A 111 -8.32 -5.01 0.47
C ARG A 111 -7.96 -6.44 0.85
N LYS A 112 -8.92 -7.37 0.79
CA LYS A 112 -8.70 -8.79 1.06
C LYS A 112 -7.57 -9.34 0.18
N ALA A 113 -7.66 -9.14 -1.12
CA ALA A 113 -6.66 -9.61 -2.08
C ALA A 113 -5.27 -8.98 -1.86
N THR A 114 -5.21 -7.71 -1.44
CA THR A 114 -3.96 -7.03 -1.10
C THR A 114 -3.33 -7.64 0.15
N CYS A 115 -4.13 -7.87 1.20
CA CYS A 115 -3.68 -8.52 2.43
C CYS A 115 -3.17 -9.95 2.19
N GLU A 116 -3.79 -10.68 1.26
CA GLU A 116 -3.40 -12.03 0.83
C GLU A 116 -2.25 -12.04 -0.20
N CYS A 117 -1.77 -10.85 -0.63
CA CYS A 117 -0.74 -10.68 -1.66
C CYS A 117 -1.10 -11.25 -3.04
N THR A 118 -2.39 -11.43 -3.34
CA THR A 118 -2.90 -11.90 -4.63
C THR A 118 -3.12 -10.78 -5.63
N ALA A 119 -3.27 -9.54 -5.15
CA ALA A 119 -3.34 -8.34 -5.95
C ALA A 119 -2.40 -7.24 -5.43
N VAL A 120 -1.99 -6.33 -6.32
CA VAL A 120 -1.13 -5.19 -6.01
C VAL A 120 -1.79 -3.91 -6.52
N PRO A 121 -2.38 -3.08 -5.63
CA PRO A 121 -2.90 -1.77 -6.00
C PRO A 121 -1.79 -0.85 -6.52
N VAL A 122 -2.03 -0.17 -7.64
CA VAL A 122 -1.06 0.72 -8.26
C VAL A 122 -1.57 2.15 -8.27
N CYS A 123 -0.82 3.03 -7.62
CA CYS A 123 -1.04 4.47 -7.58
C CYS A 123 0.08 5.20 -8.35
N CYS A 124 -0.19 6.44 -8.75
CA CYS A 124 0.81 7.29 -9.38
C CYS A 124 0.93 8.65 -8.66
N GLY A 125 2.09 9.31 -8.83
CA GLY A 125 2.32 10.62 -8.21
C GLY A 125 3.78 11.06 -8.26
N SER A 126 4.04 12.23 -7.68
CA SER A 126 5.36 12.76 -7.41
C SER A 126 5.50 13.14 -5.94
N ALA A 127 6.23 12.36 -5.17
CA ALA A 127 6.45 12.63 -3.75
C ALA A 127 7.25 13.94 -3.54
N TYR A 128 8.18 14.26 -4.46
CA TYR A 128 8.97 15.49 -4.38
C TYR A 128 8.10 16.75 -4.53
N ARG A 129 7.08 16.68 -5.40
CA ARG A 129 6.10 17.76 -5.64
C ARG A 129 4.86 17.63 -4.75
N ASN A 130 4.82 16.64 -3.85
CA ASN A 130 3.66 16.32 -3.01
C ASN A 130 2.34 16.10 -3.82
N LYS A 131 2.44 15.72 -5.09
CA LYS A 131 1.30 15.45 -5.97
C LYS A 131 0.95 13.96 -5.95
N GLY A 132 -0.28 13.61 -5.53
CA GLY A 132 -0.76 12.23 -5.37
C GLY A 132 -0.40 11.56 -4.02
N VAL A 133 0.32 12.26 -3.12
CA VAL A 133 0.74 11.69 -1.83
C VAL A 133 -0.46 11.46 -0.91
N GLN A 134 -1.40 12.38 -0.86
CA GLN A 134 -2.61 12.29 -0.03
C GLN A 134 -3.43 11.05 -0.39
N LYS A 135 -3.72 10.85 -1.67
CA LYS A 135 -4.45 9.67 -2.16
C LYS A 135 -3.66 8.37 -2.01
N LEU A 136 -2.33 8.40 -2.03
CA LEU A 136 -1.50 7.25 -1.68
C LEU A 136 -1.63 6.88 -0.20
N LEU A 137 -1.67 7.88 0.70
CA LEU A 137 -1.87 7.62 2.13
C LEU A 137 -3.26 7.05 2.40
N ASP A 138 -4.30 7.57 1.72
CA ASP A 138 -5.65 7.00 1.78
C ASP A 138 -5.65 5.54 1.29
N ALA A 139 -5.01 5.24 0.15
CA ALA A 139 -4.91 3.88 -0.37
C ALA A 139 -4.17 2.92 0.59
N ILE A 140 -3.15 3.41 1.32
CA ILE A 140 -2.47 2.62 2.35
C ILE A 140 -3.46 2.26 3.48
N LEU A 141 -4.25 3.23 3.95
CA LEU A 141 -5.26 3.00 5.00
C LEU A 141 -6.38 2.07 4.52
N GLU A 142 -6.80 2.20 3.26
CA GLU A 142 -7.88 1.41 2.69
C GLU A 142 -7.47 -0.04 2.38
N TYR A 143 -6.28 -0.27 1.83
CA TYR A 143 -5.91 -1.56 1.25
C TYR A 143 -4.80 -2.31 1.99
N MET A 144 -3.96 -1.64 2.78
CA MET A 144 -2.89 -2.35 3.49
C MET A 144 -3.37 -2.92 4.83
N PRO A 145 -2.84 -4.09 5.24
CA PRO A 145 -3.22 -4.69 6.52
C PRO A 145 -2.70 -3.86 7.71
N ALA A 146 -3.53 -3.65 8.71
CA ALA A 146 -3.07 -3.24 10.02
C ALA A 146 -2.43 -4.43 10.77
N PRO A 147 -1.60 -4.21 11.81
CA PRO A 147 -1.05 -5.30 12.61
C PRO A 147 -2.12 -6.25 13.19
N THR A 148 -3.31 -5.72 13.46
CA THR A 148 -4.46 -6.48 13.97
C THR A 148 -5.18 -7.32 12.91
N ASP A 149 -4.98 -7.03 11.63
CA ASP A 149 -5.56 -7.81 10.52
C ASP A 149 -4.72 -9.06 10.20
N ILE A 150 -3.49 -9.13 10.72
CA ILE A 150 -2.57 -10.23 10.46
C ILE A 150 -2.80 -11.33 11.52
N PRO A 151 -2.85 -12.60 11.10
CA PRO A 151 -2.90 -13.72 12.05
C PRO A 151 -1.76 -13.65 13.05
N SER A 152 -1.98 -14.26 14.22
CA SER A 152 -0.95 -14.42 15.25
C SER A 152 0.35 -15.01 14.69
N ILE A 153 1.47 -14.59 15.25
CA ILE A 153 2.78 -15.10 14.83
C ILE A 153 3.13 -16.33 15.66
N LYS A 154 3.48 -17.40 14.95
CA LYS A 154 3.96 -18.64 15.55
C LYS A 154 5.48 -18.61 15.67
N GLY A 155 5.96 -19.09 16.80
CA GLY A 155 7.38 -19.23 17.10
C GLY A 155 7.63 -20.38 18.04
N THR A 156 8.86 -20.50 18.52
CA THR A 156 9.23 -21.49 19.52
C THR A 156 9.80 -20.79 20.77
N ASP A 157 9.46 -21.27 21.94
CA ASP A 157 10.08 -20.83 23.18
C ASP A 157 11.50 -21.42 23.36
N MET A 158 12.13 -21.12 24.51
CA MET A 158 13.49 -21.60 24.80
C MET A 158 13.54 -23.11 25.04
N ASP A 159 12.42 -23.73 25.36
CA ASP A 159 12.27 -25.18 25.60
C ASP A 159 11.88 -25.95 24.34
N GLY A 160 11.66 -25.22 23.20
CA GLY A 160 11.31 -25.79 21.91
C GLY A 160 9.82 -26.03 21.72
N ASN A 161 8.96 -25.53 22.63
CA ASN A 161 7.51 -25.62 22.46
C ASN A 161 7.00 -24.56 21.48
N GLU A 162 5.98 -24.90 20.71
CA GLU A 162 5.30 -23.92 19.87
C GLU A 162 4.58 -22.89 20.75
N VAL A 163 4.80 -21.62 20.45
CA VAL A 163 4.13 -20.49 21.09
C VAL A 163 3.55 -19.56 20.03
N GLU A 164 2.45 -18.94 20.37
CA GLU A 164 1.74 -18.01 19.51
C GLU A 164 1.73 -16.63 20.18
N ARG A 165 1.84 -15.56 19.36
CA ARG A 165 1.79 -14.18 19.83
C ARG A 165 0.79 -13.39 18.97
N HIS A 166 -0.11 -12.70 19.66
CA HIS A 166 -1.07 -11.81 19.03
C HIS A 166 -0.57 -10.36 19.07
N SER A 167 -1.04 -9.53 18.16
CA SER A 167 -0.72 -8.10 18.16
C SER A 167 -1.51 -7.40 19.28
N SER A 168 -0.98 -7.45 20.50
CA SER A 168 -1.56 -6.85 21.70
C SER A 168 -0.45 -6.34 22.62
N ASP A 169 -0.68 -5.20 23.29
CA ASP A 169 0.22 -4.63 24.28
C ASP A 169 0.29 -5.47 25.56
N ASP A 170 -0.75 -6.24 25.87
CA ASP A 170 -0.85 -7.10 27.05
C ASP A 170 -0.07 -8.42 26.93
N GLU A 171 0.39 -8.73 25.73
CA GLU A 171 1.17 -9.95 25.48
C GLU A 171 2.67 -9.77 25.84
N PRO A 172 3.41 -10.86 26.08
CA PRO A 172 4.85 -10.80 26.25
C PRO A 172 5.53 -10.16 25.03
N PHE A 173 6.52 -9.31 25.28
CA PHE A 173 7.24 -8.63 24.21
C PHE A 173 7.91 -9.62 23.25
N SER A 174 7.67 -9.44 21.96
CA SER A 174 8.39 -10.10 20.88
C SER A 174 8.65 -9.16 19.72
N ALA A 175 9.85 -9.20 19.17
CA ALA A 175 10.25 -8.34 18.06
C ALA A 175 11.32 -8.98 17.18
N LEU A 176 11.44 -8.52 15.94
CA LEU A 176 12.48 -8.90 15.00
C LEU A 176 13.30 -7.67 14.60
N ALA A 177 14.60 -7.69 14.88
CA ALA A 177 15.53 -6.71 14.34
C ALA A 177 15.86 -7.08 12.88
N PHE A 178 15.51 -6.18 11.95
CA PHE A 178 15.63 -6.44 10.51
C PHE A 178 16.64 -5.54 9.79
N LYS A 179 17.10 -4.46 10.42
CA LYS A 179 18.04 -3.51 9.79
C LYS A 179 18.92 -2.85 10.83
N ILE A 180 20.21 -2.72 10.49
CA ILE A 180 21.17 -1.93 11.26
C ILE A 180 21.69 -0.80 10.37
N MET A 181 21.68 0.42 10.89
CA MET A 181 22.30 1.59 10.25
C MET A 181 23.38 2.17 11.16
N ALA A 182 24.41 2.74 10.57
CA ALA A 182 25.36 3.58 11.29
C ALA A 182 24.95 5.04 11.11
N ASP A 183 24.72 5.73 12.20
CA ASP A 183 24.46 7.17 12.23
C ASP A 183 25.68 7.89 12.79
N PRO A 184 26.16 8.98 12.16
CA PRO A 184 27.37 9.69 12.62
C PRO A 184 27.25 10.29 14.03
N PHE A 185 26.03 10.57 14.50
CA PHE A 185 25.77 11.24 15.79
C PHE A 185 25.34 10.27 16.89
N VAL A 186 24.53 9.29 16.55
CA VAL A 186 23.91 8.35 17.50
C VAL A 186 24.64 6.99 17.54
N GLY A 187 25.46 6.71 16.55
CA GLY A 187 26.16 5.44 16.44
C GLY A 187 25.34 4.38 15.70
N LYS A 188 25.26 3.17 16.24
CA LYS A 188 24.50 2.07 15.62
C LYS A 188 23.04 2.13 16.00
N LEU A 189 22.18 2.27 15.00
CA LEU A 189 20.73 2.18 15.14
C LEU A 189 20.25 0.81 14.66
N ALA A 190 19.56 0.09 15.50
CA ALA A 190 18.88 -1.15 15.15
C ALA A 190 17.39 -0.88 14.95
N PHE A 191 16.90 -1.13 13.74
CA PHE A 191 15.47 -1.08 13.42
C PHE A 191 14.86 -2.43 13.68
N PHE A 192 13.77 -2.45 14.44
CA PHE A 192 13.06 -3.67 14.75
C PHE A 192 11.56 -3.47 14.63
N ARG A 193 10.85 -4.55 14.32
CA ARG A 193 9.40 -4.61 14.29
C ARG A 193 8.92 -5.32 15.55
N VAL A 194 8.07 -4.65 16.32
CA VAL A 194 7.37 -5.26 17.45
C VAL A 194 6.18 -6.05 16.91
N TYR A 195 6.05 -7.28 17.35
CA TYR A 195 4.93 -8.16 17.01
C TYR A 195 3.94 -8.32 18.17
N SER A 196 4.41 -8.24 19.40
CA SER A 196 3.57 -8.29 20.60
C SER A 196 4.24 -7.57 21.77
N GLY A 197 3.42 -7.14 22.73
CA GLY A 197 3.88 -6.45 23.91
C GLY A 197 4.43 -5.05 23.67
N VAL A 198 4.99 -4.45 24.71
CA VAL A 198 5.53 -3.10 24.71
C VAL A 198 7.02 -3.12 25.05
N LEU A 199 7.80 -2.27 24.39
CA LEU A 199 9.21 -2.05 24.68
C LEU A 199 9.41 -0.66 25.26
N GLU A 200 9.83 -0.60 26.52
CA GLU A 200 10.14 0.66 27.19
C GLU A 200 11.63 1.02 27.09
N SER A 201 11.92 2.29 26.88
CA SER A 201 13.29 2.81 26.87
C SER A 201 13.97 2.51 28.23
N GLY A 202 15.23 2.07 28.18
CA GLY A 202 16.00 1.69 29.35
C GLY A 202 15.71 0.30 29.90
N SER A 203 14.76 -0.44 29.32
CA SER A 203 14.45 -1.81 29.69
C SER A 203 15.45 -2.82 29.13
N TYR A 204 15.26 -4.08 29.42
CA TYR A 204 16.08 -5.19 28.93
C TYR A 204 15.26 -6.13 28.06
N VAL A 205 15.85 -6.56 26.95
CA VAL A 205 15.31 -7.61 26.11
C VAL A 205 16.24 -8.82 26.11
N TYR A 206 15.66 -9.99 25.85
CA TYR A 206 16.44 -11.22 25.63
C TYR A 206 16.71 -11.39 24.14
N ASN A 207 17.99 -11.37 23.76
CA ASN A 207 18.41 -11.68 22.40
C ASN A 207 18.54 -13.21 22.25
N SER A 208 17.56 -13.83 21.61
CA SER A 208 17.48 -15.28 21.41
C SER A 208 18.64 -15.83 20.56
N VAL A 209 19.15 -15.05 19.61
CA VAL A 209 20.29 -15.47 18.76
C VAL A 209 21.59 -15.51 19.53
N LYS A 210 21.82 -14.53 20.43
CA LYS A 210 23.04 -14.45 21.25
C LYS A 210 22.91 -15.12 22.61
N GLY A 211 21.71 -15.53 23.00
CA GLY A 211 21.46 -16.16 24.30
C GLY A 211 21.71 -15.25 25.51
N LYS A 212 21.54 -13.93 25.38
CA LYS A 212 21.84 -12.96 26.45
C LYS A 212 20.85 -11.80 26.50
N LYS A 213 20.80 -11.17 27.69
CA LYS A 213 20.04 -9.91 27.87
C LYS A 213 20.84 -8.73 27.30
N GLU A 214 20.14 -7.86 26.58
CA GLU A 214 20.66 -6.62 26.03
C GLU A 214 19.80 -5.45 26.56
N ARG A 215 20.43 -4.32 26.86
CA ARG A 215 19.75 -3.10 27.31
C ARG A 215 19.36 -2.27 26.08
N ILE A 216 18.15 -1.72 26.11
CA ILE A 216 17.61 -0.84 25.07
C ILE A 216 17.84 0.62 25.46
#